data_f582add16317eeb82269581e35f478bc
#
_entry.id   f582add16317eeb82269581e35f478bc
#
_cell.length_a   1.000
_cell.length_b   1.000
_cell.length_c   1.000
_cell.angle_alpha   90.00
_cell.angle_beta   90.00
_cell.angle_gamma   90.00
#
_symmetry.space_group_name_H-M   'P 1'
#
loop_
_entity.id
_entity.type
_entity.pdbx_description
1 polymer ?
#
loop_
_entity_poly.entity_id
_entity_poly.type
_entity_poly.pdbx_seq_one_letter_code
_entity_poly.pdbx_strand_id
1 'polypeptide(L)'
;LFANVKINQRVVETGFEKLFVAPPMTDDGTALGAAWHVLSGDPNFNPKPLHSMYLGPSYSKEEIGSQVAEKKIQVRKPVDPAKEIASILAKGGVVALYQGAAEFGPRALGNRSILASATDPEINQTLNERLNRTEFMPFAPISRMEDAEQLYKNICRVQHSAEFMTVTVDCS
;
A
#
# COMPACT_ATOMS: atom_id res chain seq x y z
N LEU A 1 15.48 -7.67 -8.62
CA LEU A 1 15.38 -6.69 -9.71
C LEU A 1 14.09 -5.88 -9.59
N PHE A 2 12.94 -6.51 -9.60
CA PHE A 2 11.61 -5.86 -9.64
C PHE A 2 11.18 -5.20 -8.31
N ALA A 3 11.95 -5.32 -7.24
CA ALA A 3 11.78 -4.50 -6.04
C ALA A 3 12.10 -3.01 -6.29
N ASN A 4 12.82 -2.71 -7.37
CA ASN A 4 13.07 -1.33 -7.80
C ASN A 4 11.92 -0.83 -8.67
N VAL A 5 11.01 -0.09 -8.06
CA VAL A 5 9.79 0.43 -8.70
C VAL A 5 10.07 1.38 -9.87
N LYS A 6 11.22 2.07 -9.89
CA LYS A 6 11.63 2.93 -11.00
C LYS A 6 12.10 2.12 -12.22
N ILE A 7 12.76 0.99 -12.00
CA ILE A 7 13.09 0.06 -13.09
C ILE A 7 11.79 -0.47 -13.71
N ASN A 8 10.78 -0.80 -12.90
CA ASN A 8 9.49 -1.29 -13.39
C ASN A 8 8.82 -0.26 -14.31
N GLN A 9 8.86 1.02 -13.96
CA GLN A 9 8.41 2.11 -14.84
C GLN A 9 9.18 2.10 -16.17
N ARG A 10 10.51 2.01 -16.14
CA ARG A 10 11.34 1.97 -17.34
C ARG A 10 11.03 0.77 -18.24
N VAL A 11 10.77 -0.39 -17.66
CA VAL A 11 10.37 -1.58 -18.42
C VAL A 11 9.10 -1.32 -19.24
N VAL A 12 8.09 -0.68 -18.67
CA VAL A 12 6.87 -0.31 -19.42
C VAL A 12 7.18 0.64 -20.58
N GLU A 13 8.07 1.60 -20.36
CA GLU A 13 8.46 2.58 -21.37
C GLU A 13 9.16 1.94 -22.58
N THR A 14 9.73 0.73 -22.46
CA THR A 14 10.39 0.02 -23.57
C THR A 14 9.44 -0.60 -24.58
N GLY A 15 8.11 -0.49 -24.40
CA GLY A 15 7.13 -0.88 -25.41
C GLY A 15 6.13 -1.94 -24.96
N PHE A 16 6.18 -2.41 -23.73
CA PHE A 16 5.15 -3.30 -23.21
C PHE A 16 3.80 -2.58 -23.10
N GLU A 17 2.74 -3.21 -23.56
CA GLU A 17 1.39 -2.68 -23.48
C GLU A 17 0.91 -2.58 -22.03
N LYS A 18 1.17 -3.61 -21.22
CA LYS A 18 0.84 -3.68 -19.81
C LYS A 18 1.96 -4.33 -19.01
N LEU A 19 2.14 -3.90 -17.78
CA LEU A 19 3.05 -4.52 -16.83
C LEU A 19 2.30 -4.80 -15.53
N PHE A 20 2.48 -6.02 -15.02
CA PHE A 20 2.12 -6.39 -13.67
C PHE A 20 3.36 -6.92 -12.94
N VAL A 21 3.63 -6.34 -11.78
CA VAL A 21 4.70 -6.81 -10.89
C VAL A 21 4.04 -7.28 -9.60
N ALA A 22 4.23 -8.57 -9.28
CA ALA A 22 3.66 -9.17 -8.08
C ALA A 22 4.13 -8.43 -6.80
N PRO A 23 3.22 -8.13 -5.87
CA PRO A 23 3.54 -7.37 -4.66
C PRO A 23 4.70 -7.91 -3.82
N PRO A 24 4.84 -9.22 -3.60
CA PRO A 24 6.02 -9.78 -2.93
C PRO A 24 7.22 -9.77 -3.88
N MET A 25 7.82 -8.59 -4.08
CA MET A 25 8.90 -8.33 -5.03
C MET A 25 10.30 -8.76 -4.55
N THR A 26 10.42 -9.20 -3.32
CA THR A 26 11.66 -9.62 -2.66
C THR A 26 11.67 -11.13 -2.46
N ASP A 27 12.44 -11.61 -1.50
CA ASP A 27 12.55 -13.03 -1.17
C ASP A 27 11.20 -13.68 -0.77
N ASP A 28 10.27 -12.89 -0.25
CA ASP A 28 8.89 -13.32 0.06
C ASP A 28 8.19 -13.91 -1.16
N GLY A 29 8.44 -13.37 -2.35
CA GLY A 29 7.86 -13.84 -3.60
C GLY A 29 8.37 -15.19 -4.06
N THR A 30 9.52 -15.63 -3.57
CA THR A 30 10.10 -16.93 -3.93
C THR A 30 9.22 -18.08 -3.46
N ALA A 31 8.71 -18.00 -2.23
CA ALA A 31 7.80 -19.00 -1.67
C ALA A 31 6.48 -19.07 -2.47
N LEU A 32 5.91 -17.90 -2.81
CA LEU A 32 4.71 -17.81 -3.63
C LEU A 32 4.95 -18.37 -5.04
N GLY A 33 6.06 -18.01 -5.66
CA GLY A 33 6.45 -18.51 -6.98
C GLY A 33 6.64 -20.03 -7.00
N ALA A 34 7.27 -20.61 -5.97
CA ALA A 34 7.42 -22.05 -5.82
C ALA A 34 6.06 -22.76 -5.70
N ALA A 35 5.14 -22.24 -4.89
CA ALA A 35 3.80 -22.79 -4.78
C ALA A 35 3.04 -22.72 -6.11
N TRP A 36 3.13 -21.62 -6.83
CA TRP A 36 2.51 -21.47 -8.15
C TRP A 36 3.13 -22.39 -9.19
N HIS A 37 4.44 -22.59 -9.17
CA HIS A 37 5.12 -23.52 -10.07
C HIS A 37 4.59 -24.95 -9.88
N VAL A 38 4.44 -25.41 -8.64
CA VAL A 38 3.86 -26.73 -8.35
C VAL A 38 2.41 -26.82 -8.81
N LEU A 39 1.60 -25.82 -8.47
CA LEU A 39 0.17 -25.78 -8.83
C LEU A 39 -0.06 -25.71 -10.34
N SER A 40 0.81 -25.04 -11.09
CA SER A 40 0.71 -24.96 -12.55
C SER A 40 0.87 -26.29 -13.27
N GLY A 41 1.40 -27.32 -12.59
CA GLY A 41 1.45 -28.70 -13.08
C GLY A 41 0.12 -29.47 -12.92
N ASP A 42 -0.84 -28.94 -12.16
CA ASP A 42 -2.16 -29.54 -12.01
C ASP A 42 -3.10 -29.05 -13.13
N PRO A 43 -3.61 -29.96 -13.99
CA PRO A 43 -4.53 -29.57 -15.06
C PRO A 43 -5.84 -28.94 -14.57
N ASN A 44 -6.20 -29.11 -13.30
CA ASN A 44 -7.39 -28.51 -12.70
C ASN A 44 -7.10 -27.16 -12.05
N PHE A 45 -5.84 -26.73 -11.98
CA PHE A 45 -5.49 -25.44 -11.41
C PHE A 45 -5.95 -24.29 -12.31
N ASN A 46 -6.85 -23.47 -11.80
CA ASN A 46 -7.34 -22.28 -12.47
C ASN A 46 -6.86 -21.02 -11.72
N PRO A 47 -5.78 -20.38 -12.16
CA PRO A 47 -5.25 -19.20 -11.50
C PRO A 47 -6.25 -18.05 -11.56
N LYS A 48 -6.45 -17.41 -10.42
CA LYS A 48 -7.30 -16.21 -10.31
C LYS A 48 -6.44 -14.96 -10.20
N PRO A 49 -6.89 -13.83 -10.76
CA PRO A 49 -6.22 -12.55 -10.56
C PRO A 49 -6.08 -12.22 -9.06
N LEU A 50 -4.96 -11.63 -8.70
CA LEU A 50 -4.75 -11.12 -7.37
C LEU A 50 -5.55 -9.81 -7.19
N HIS A 51 -6.54 -9.84 -6.30
CA HIS A 51 -7.40 -8.68 -6.04
C HIS A 51 -7.05 -7.93 -4.77
N SER A 52 -6.30 -8.54 -3.86
CA SER A 52 -6.00 -7.96 -2.55
C SER A 52 -4.74 -8.56 -1.96
N MET A 53 -4.01 -7.75 -1.21
CA MET A 53 -2.87 -8.15 -0.39
C MET A 53 -3.20 -8.20 1.11
N TYR A 54 -4.45 -8.05 1.50
CA TYR A 54 -4.88 -8.12 2.90
C TYR A 54 -4.97 -9.57 3.37
N LEU A 55 -3.83 -10.28 3.33
CA LEU A 55 -3.71 -11.72 3.58
C LEU A 55 -3.11 -12.03 4.96
N GLY A 56 -2.66 -11.01 5.67
CA GLY A 56 -2.05 -11.15 7.00
C GLY A 56 -3.08 -11.22 8.13
N PRO A 57 -2.62 -11.18 9.38
CA PRO A 57 -3.49 -11.30 10.54
C PRO A 57 -4.47 -10.13 10.66
N SER A 58 -5.66 -10.45 11.15
CA SER A 58 -6.69 -9.51 11.55
C SER A 58 -7.14 -9.80 12.98
N TYR A 59 -7.72 -8.82 13.63
CA TYR A 59 -8.17 -8.94 15.02
C TYR A 59 -9.63 -8.52 15.13
N SER A 60 -10.39 -9.23 15.97
CA SER A 60 -11.78 -8.91 16.28
C SER A 60 -11.89 -7.63 17.13
N LYS A 61 -13.08 -7.05 17.17
CA LYS A 61 -13.35 -5.90 18.03
C LYS A 61 -13.19 -6.24 19.51
N GLU A 62 -13.49 -7.47 19.88
CA GLU A 62 -13.39 -8.01 21.23
C GLU A 62 -11.92 -8.14 21.65
N GLU A 63 -11.07 -8.68 20.80
CA GLU A 63 -9.62 -8.79 21.04
C GLU A 63 -8.99 -7.41 21.19
N ILE A 64 -9.30 -6.47 20.28
CA ILE A 64 -8.81 -5.09 20.36
C ILE A 64 -9.32 -4.43 21.64
N GLY A 65 -10.61 -4.59 21.99
CA GLY A 65 -11.21 -4.03 23.18
C GLY A 65 -10.53 -4.54 24.46
N SER A 66 -10.21 -5.82 24.53
CA SER A 66 -9.50 -6.44 25.64
C SER A 66 -8.10 -5.85 25.82
N GLN A 67 -7.35 -5.69 24.73
CA GLN A 67 -6.00 -5.09 24.76
C GLN A 67 -6.02 -3.62 25.14
N VAL A 68 -7.00 -2.86 24.68
CA VAL A 68 -7.19 -1.45 25.06
C VAL A 68 -7.47 -1.33 26.55
N ALA A 69 -8.34 -2.19 27.11
CA ALA A 69 -8.67 -2.20 28.53
C ALA A 69 -7.48 -2.63 29.40
N GLU A 70 -6.78 -3.69 29.02
CA GLU A 70 -5.58 -4.19 29.71
C GLU A 70 -4.50 -3.11 29.82
N LYS A 71 -4.24 -2.43 28.71
CA LYS A 71 -3.20 -1.38 28.64
C LYS A 71 -3.67 -0.01 29.13
N LYS A 72 -4.91 0.10 29.57
CA LYS A 72 -5.54 1.35 30.05
C LYS A 72 -5.40 2.52 29.07
N ILE A 73 -5.51 2.25 27.77
CA ILE A 73 -5.42 3.26 26.71
C ILE A 73 -6.73 4.05 26.69
N GLN A 74 -6.62 5.38 26.73
CA GLN A 74 -7.78 6.25 26.54
C GLN A 74 -8.21 6.22 25.09
N VAL A 75 -9.44 5.85 24.82
CA VAL A 75 -10.02 5.77 23.48
C VAL A 75 -11.31 6.57 23.40
N ARG A 76 -11.59 7.08 22.21
CA ARG A 76 -12.89 7.65 21.84
C ARG A 76 -13.38 6.97 20.58
N LYS A 77 -14.69 6.92 20.40
CA LYS A 77 -15.33 6.34 19.21
C LYS A 77 -15.97 7.48 18.41
N PRO A 78 -15.34 7.94 17.33
CA PRO A 78 -15.94 8.95 16.47
C PRO A 78 -17.17 8.39 15.76
N VAL A 79 -18.16 9.25 15.48
CA VAL A 79 -19.37 8.89 14.73
C VAL A 79 -19.01 8.53 13.28
N ASP A 80 -18.10 9.30 12.70
CA ASP A 80 -17.58 9.09 11.32
C ASP A 80 -16.06 9.17 11.35
N PRO A 81 -15.37 8.01 11.45
CA PRO A 81 -13.91 7.98 11.48
C PRO A 81 -13.26 8.55 10.21
N ALA A 82 -13.85 8.31 9.04
CA ALA A 82 -13.28 8.78 7.78
C ALA A 82 -13.29 10.31 7.70
N LYS A 83 -14.40 10.93 8.09
CA LYS A 83 -14.52 12.40 8.15
C LYS A 83 -13.57 13.01 9.17
N GLU A 84 -13.39 12.36 10.30
CA GLU A 84 -12.45 12.82 11.31
C GLU A 84 -11.01 12.76 10.81
N ILE A 85 -10.60 11.63 10.22
CA ILE A 85 -9.27 11.47 9.59
C ILE A 85 -9.06 12.58 8.55
N ALA A 86 -10.01 12.77 7.64
CA ALA A 86 -9.94 13.82 6.62
C ALA A 86 -9.76 15.21 7.23
N SER A 87 -10.49 15.51 8.31
CA SER A 87 -10.37 16.80 9.04
C SER A 87 -8.99 17.00 9.68
N ILE A 88 -8.40 15.94 10.22
CA ILE A 88 -7.04 15.99 10.80
C ILE A 88 -6.01 16.24 9.69
N LEU A 89 -6.10 15.49 8.60
CA LEU A 89 -5.19 15.64 7.46
C LEU A 89 -5.29 17.02 6.81
N ALA A 90 -6.50 17.54 6.63
CA ALA A 90 -6.73 18.87 6.07
C ALA A 90 -6.13 20.03 6.92
N LYS A 91 -5.88 19.77 8.21
CA LYS A 91 -5.22 20.69 9.14
C LYS A 91 -3.71 20.45 9.25
N GLY A 92 -3.13 19.65 8.37
CA GLY A 92 -1.70 19.31 8.39
C GLY A 92 -1.33 18.25 9.45
N GLY A 93 -2.32 17.59 10.06
CA GLY A 93 -2.06 16.51 11.02
C GLY A 93 -1.61 15.21 10.35
N VAL A 94 -1.07 14.31 11.16
CA VAL A 94 -0.63 12.97 10.75
C VAL A 94 -1.48 11.93 11.47
N VAL A 95 -1.92 10.89 10.76
CA VAL A 95 -2.75 9.81 11.30
C VAL A 95 -2.09 8.47 11.06
N ALA A 96 -1.91 7.68 12.12
CA ALA A 96 -1.57 6.26 12.00
C ALA A 96 -2.86 5.45 11.88
N LEU A 97 -3.00 4.70 10.79
CA LEU A 97 -4.17 3.89 10.50
C LEU A 97 -3.86 2.41 10.74
N TYR A 98 -4.70 1.78 11.56
CA TYR A 98 -4.67 0.36 11.84
C TYR A 98 -6.07 -0.21 11.71
N GLN A 99 -6.34 -0.98 10.67
CA GLN A 99 -7.66 -1.54 10.38
C GLN A 99 -7.55 -2.86 9.61
N GLY A 100 -8.59 -3.67 9.62
CA GLY A 100 -8.71 -4.88 8.81
C GLY A 100 -7.54 -5.85 8.95
N ALA A 101 -7.34 -6.71 7.95
CA ALA A 101 -6.21 -7.62 7.86
C ALA A 101 -4.93 -6.88 7.42
N ALA A 102 -3.78 -7.32 7.95
CA ALA A 102 -2.49 -6.77 7.53
C ALA A 102 -2.20 -7.09 6.06
N GLU A 103 -1.45 -6.21 5.42
CA GLU A 103 -0.95 -6.43 4.08
C GLU A 103 0.16 -7.50 4.08
N PHE A 104 0.16 -8.36 3.06
CA PHE A 104 1.27 -9.26 2.77
C PHE A 104 2.23 -8.60 1.80
N GLY A 105 3.51 -8.59 2.13
CA GLY A 105 4.56 -7.95 1.32
C GLY A 105 5.15 -6.70 1.97
N PRO A 106 6.10 -6.03 1.30
CA PRO A 106 6.91 -4.96 1.91
C PRO A 106 6.20 -3.60 1.99
N ARG A 107 5.00 -3.46 1.42
CA ARG A 107 4.30 -2.18 1.29
C ARG A 107 3.07 -2.09 2.18
N ALA A 108 2.91 -0.97 2.86
CA ALA A 108 1.64 -0.61 3.50
C ALA A 108 0.65 -0.14 2.41
N LEU A 109 -0.56 -0.70 2.43
CA LEU A 109 -1.58 -0.47 1.40
C LEU A 109 -2.91 0.03 2.00
N GLY A 110 -2.85 0.75 3.13
CA GLY A 110 -4.00 1.38 3.75
C GLY A 110 -4.48 0.73 5.05
N ASN A 111 -4.04 -0.47 5.41
CA ASN A 111 -4.45 -1.12 6.65
C ASN A 111 -3.44 -0.96 7.80
N ARG A 112 -2.18 -0.77 7.50
CA ARG A 112 -1.08 -0.47 8.43
C ARG A 112 -0.29 0.72 7.90
N SER A 113 -0.92 1.89 7.86
CA SER A 113 -0.41 3.04 7.14
C SER A 113 -0.30 4.29 8.01
N ILE A 114 0.64 5.15 7.68
CA ILE A 114 0.71 6.51 8.21
C ILE A 114 0.26 7.44 7.09
N LEU A 115 -0.74 8.25 7.38
CA LEU A 115 -1.36 9.19 6.45
C LEU A 115 -0.98 10.61 6.81
N ALA A 116 -0.67 11.42 5.80
CA ALA A 116 -0.42 12.85 5.93
C ALA A 116 -0.96 13.59 4.69
N SER A 117 -1.12 14.90 4.80
CA SER A 117 -1.54 15.73 3.67
C SER A 117 -0.42 15.82 2.62
N ALA A 118 -0.75 15.63 1.35
CA ALA A 118 0.18 15.79 0.23
C ALA A 118 0.36 17.26 -0.19
N THR A 119 -0.31 18.21 0.46
CA THR A 119 -0.23 19.66 0.14
C THR A 119 0.99 20.35 0.77
N ASP A 120 1.65 19.67 1.71
CA ASP A 120 2.87 20.17 2.35
C ASP A 120 4.10 19.66 1.60
N PRO A 121 4.90 20.51 0.96
CA PRO A 121 6.10 20.10 0.23
C PRO A 121 7.17 19.44 1.13
N GLU A 122 7.20 19.76 2.42
CA GLU A 122 8.18 19.27 3.38
C GLU A 122 7.72 17.99 4.10
N ILE A 123 6.53 17.49 3.79
CA ILE A 123 5.94 16.35 4.51
C ILE A 123 6.83 15.09 4.49
N ASN A 124 7.52 14.84 3.37
CA ASN A 124 8.42 13.70 3.25
C ASN A 124 9.59 13.80 4.26
N GLN A 125 10.21 14.98 4.37
CA GLN A 125 11.29 15.19 5.33
C GLN A 125 10.77 15.08 6.77
N THR A 126 9.70 15.78 7.09
CA THR A 126 9.06 15.76 8.42
C THR A 126 8.74 14.34 8.89
N LEU A 127 8.17 13.50 8.02
CA LEU A 127 7.84 12.12 8.36
C LEU A 127 9.08 11.24 8.50
N ASN A 128 10.08 11.38 7.64
CA ASN A 128 11.33 10.63 7.77
C ASN A 128 12.04 10.96 9.10
N GLU A 129 12.11 12.23 9.48
CA GLU A 129 12.67 12.67 10.77
C GLU A 129 11.88 12.10 11.95
N ARG A 130 10.54 12.22 11.97
CA ARG A 130 9.68 11.66 13.04
C ARG A 130 9.78 10.15 13.18
N LEU A 131 10.02 9.45 12.08
CA LEU A 131 10.14 8.00 12.06
C LEU A 131 11.59 7.53 12.28
N ASN A 132 12.53 8.44 12.53
CA ASN A 132 13.96 8.16 12.70
C ASN A 132 14.54 7.32 11.56
N ARG A 133 14.14 7.61 10.32
CA ARG A 133 14.66 6.92 9.15
C ARG A 133 16.04 7.47 8.79
N THR A 134 17.01 6.58 8.67
CA THR A 134 18.40 6.93 8.31
C THR A 134 18.57 7.23 6.83
N GLU A 135 17.65 6.74 5.99
CA GLU A 135 17.64 6.96 4.54
C GLU A 135 16.40 7.73 4.14
N PHE A 136 16.58 8.63 3.17
CA PHE A 136 15.43 9.32 2.56
C PHE A 136 14.57 8.30 1.80
N MET A 137 13.37 8.06 2.31
CA MET A 137 12.38 7.18 1.69
C MET A 137 11.20 8.01 1.21
N PRO A 138 10.89 8.02 -0.09
CA PRO A 138 9.71 8.72 -0.57
C PRO A 138 8.43 8.03 -0.06
N PHE A 139 7.38 8.83 0.14
CA PHE A 139 6.04 8.35 0.45
C PHE A 139 5.19 8.37 -0.82
N ALA A 140 4.33 7.38 -0.98
CA ALA A 140 3.47 7.29 -2.14
C ALA A 140 2.20 8.14 -1.94
N PRO A 141 1.79 8.93 -2.95
CA PRO A 141 0.50 9.58 -2.91
C PRO A 141 -0.63 8.55 -3.03
N ILE A 142 -1.73 8.80 -2.36
CA ILE A 142 -3.00 8.08 -2.51
C ILE A 142 -3.96 8.97 -3.31
N SER A 143 -4.60 8.42 -4.32
CA SER A 143 -5.62 9.09 -5.10
C SER A 143 -6.84 8.19 -5.28
N ARG A 144 -7.98 8.78 -5.59
CA ARG A 144 -9.14 7.99 -5.98
C ARG A 144 -8.89 7.40 -7.36
N MET A 145 -9.48 6.22 -7.62
CA MET A 145 -9.33 5.52 -8.90
C MET A 145 -9.83 6.36 -10.08
N GLU A 146 -10.95 7.04 -9.90
CA GLU A 146 -11.56 7.90 -10.93
C GLU A 146 -10.70 9.10 -11.32
N ASP A 147 -9.79 9.53 -10.45
CA ASP A 147 -8.90 10.67 -10.71
C ASP A 147 -7.54 10.24 -11.28
N ALA A 148 -7.24 8.93 -11.28
CA ALA A 148 -5.90 8.41 -11.56
C ALA A 148 -5.39 8.81 -12.96
N GLU A 149 -6.23 8.74 -13.99
CA GLU A 149 -5.83 9.09 -15.37
C GLU A 149 -5.56 10.57 -15.56
N GLN A 150 -6.15 11.43 -14.74
CA GLN A 150 -5.88 12.88 -14.76
C GLN A 150 -4.59 13.23 -14.02
N LEU A 151 -4.27 12.47 -12.97
CA LEU A 151 -3.16 12.76 -12.08
C LEU A 151 -1.84 12.13 -12.54
N TYR A 152 -1.90 11.01 -13.27
CA TYR A 152 -0.71 10.21 -13.56
C TYR A 152 -0.63 9.80 -15.03
N LYS A 153 0.54 10.02 -15.62
CA LYS A 153 0.82 9.64 -17.02
C LYS A 153 0.87 8.12 -17.18
N ASN A 154 0.20 7.62 -18.22
CA ASN A 154 0.25 6.21 -18.63
C ASN A 154 -0.18 5.21 -17.53
N ILE A 155 -0.97 5.65 -16.54
CA ILE A 155 -1.39 4.80 -15.42
C ILE A 155 -2.16 3.56 -15.91
N CYS A 156 -2.94 3.66 -16.99
CA CYS A 156 -3.71 2.55 -17.56
C CYS A 156 -2.86 1.32 -17.92
N ARG A 157 -1.57 1.52 -18.23
CA ARG A 157 -0.62 0.44 -18.56
C ARG A 157 -0.12 -0.32 -17.34
N VAL A 158 -0.19 0.28 -16.17
CA VAL A 158 0.38 -0.22 -14.92
C VAL A 158 -0.58 -0.16 -13.73
N GLN A 159 -1.86 0.13 -13.98
CA GLN A 159 -2.84 0.38 -12.94
C GLN A 159 -2.84 -0.69 -11.85
N HIS A 160 -2.88 -1.95 -12.24
CA HIS A 160 -2.88 -3.06 -11.29
C HIS A 160 -1.57 -3.18 -10.48
N SER A 161 -0.43 -2.80 -11.05
CA SER A 161 0.83 -2.69 -10.30
C SER A 161 0.84 -1.48 -9.37
N ALA A 162 0.23 -0.37 -9.78
CA ALA A 162 0.14 0.85 -8.96
C ALA A 162 -0.73 0.64 -7.71
N GLU A 163 -1.81 -0.15 -7.79
CA GLU A 163 -2.64 -0.54 -6.64
C GLU A 163 -1.83 -1.20 -5.51
N PHE A 164 -0.73 -1.86 -5.86
CA PHE A 164 0.17 -2.53 -4.92
C PHE A 164 1.49 -1.78 -4.70
N MET A 165 1.63 -0.56 -5.19
CA MET A 165 2.85 0.25 -5.08
C MET A 165 4.11 -0.45 -5.64
N THR A 166 3.96 -1.24 -6.69
CA THR A 166 5.06 -1.99 -7.32
C THR A 166 5.66 -1.30 -8.54
N VAL A 167 5.19 -0.11 -8.86
CA VAL A 167 5.66 0.72 -9.99
C VAL A 167 5.57 2.19 -9.62
N THR A 168 6.42 3.02 -10.20
CA THR A 168 6.27 4.47 -10.20
C THR A 168 5.66 4.93 -11.53
N VAL A 169 5.00 6.08 -11.49
CA VAL A 169 4.47 6.81 -12.65
C VAL A 169 4.79 8.28 -12.48
N ASP A 170 4.90 9.00 -13.60
CA ASP A 170 5.08 10.44 -13.56
C ASP A 170 3.72 11.14 -13.39
N CYS A 171 3.70 12.27 -12.70
CA CYS A 171 2.54 13.13 -12.62
C CYS A 171 2.24 13.80 -13.97
N SER A 172 0.98 14.13 -14.19
CA SER A 172 0.50 14.83 -15.41
C SER A 172 0.89 16.31 -15.41
#